data_048afa461e15f4deecf4abbb64d984e6
#
_entry.id   048afa461e15f4deecf4abbb64d984e6
#
_cell.length_a   1.000
_cell.length_b   1.000
_cell.length_c   1.000
_cell.angle_alpha   90.00
_cell.angle_beta   90.00
_cell.angle_gamma   90.00
#
_symmetry.space_group_name_H-M   'P 1'
#
loop_
_entity.id
_entity.type
_entity.pdbx_description
1 polymer ?
#
loop_
_entity_poly.entity_id
_entity_poly.type
_entity_poly.pdbx_seq_one_letter_code
_entity_poly.pdbx_strand_id
1 'polypeptide(L)' 'MAQATLKNQQTIIANQKAIIRNQTKIVRNEDAIVKNQKKILENQTRILSKLSIPAAGR' A
#
# COMPACT_ATOMS: atom_id res chain seq x y z
N MET A 1 17.02 39.42 -6.63
CA MET A 1 17.42 38.63 -5.45
C MET A 1 16.23 38.15 -4.66
N ALA A 2 15.36 39.03 -4.12
CA ALA A 2 14.19 38.61 -3.34
C ALA A 2 13.22 37.74 -4.17
N GLN A 3 13.02 38.09 -5.46
CA GLN A 3 12.13 37.34 -6.32
C GLN A 3 12.66 35.94 -6.60
N ALA A 4 13.97 35.78 -6.81
CA ALA A 4 14.57 34.48 -7.04
C ALA A 4 14.42 33.62 -5.77
N THR A 5 14.60 34.21 -4.59
CA THR A 5 14.44 33.48 -3.32
C THR A 5 13.01 33.04 -3.12
N LEU A 6 12.04 33.91 -3.42
CA LEU A 6 10.63 33.59 -3.32
C LEU A 6 10.26 32.45 -4.28
N LYS A 7 10.74 32.50 -5.52
CA LYS A 7 10.49 31.44 -6.51
C LYS A 7 11.08 30.13 -6.02
N ASN A 8 12.29 30.15 -5.47
CA ASN A 8 12.91 28.94 -4.96
C ASN A 8 12.09 28.35 -3.82
N GLN A 9 11.62 29.20 -2.90
CA GLN A 9 10.77 28.75 -1.79
C GLN A 9 9.47 28.16 -2.29
N GLN A 10 8.84 28.79 -3.28
CA GLN A 10 7.61 28.26 -3.87
C GLN A 10 7.84 26.92 -4.52
N THR A 11 8.96 26.75 -5.22
CA THR A 11 9.33 25.47 -5.83
C THR A 11 9.53 24.41 -4.76
N ILE A 12 10.21 24.73 -3.68
CA ILE A 12 10.43 23.80 -2.57
C ILE A 12 9.10 23.37 -1.97
N ILE A 13 8.19 24.33 -1.73
CA ILE A 13 6.86 24.01 -1.18
C ILE A 13 6.08 23.09 -2.12
N ALA A 14 6.11 23.37 -3.43
CA ALA A 14 5.42 22.54 -4.41
C ALA A 14 6.00 21.14 -4.42
N ASN A 15 7.31 21.00 -4.35
CA ASN A 15 7.98 19.69 -4.32
C ASN A 15 7.61 18.92 -3.05
N GLN A 16 7.58 19.60 -1.91
CA GLN A 16 7.19 18.97 -0.64
C GLN A 16 5.76 18.46 -0.69
N LYS A 17 4.85 19.24 -1.27
CA LYS A 17 3.46 18.81 -1.42
C LYS A 17 3.36 17.57 -2.31
N ALA A 18 4.14 17.52 -3.39
CA ALA A 18 4.18 16.36 -4.27
C ALA A 18 4.71 15.13 -3.54
N ILE A 19 5.75 15.30 -2.73
CA ILE A 19 6.32 14.22 -1.93
C ILE A 19 5.28 13.67 -0.95
N ILE A 20 4.57 14.55 -0.25
CA ILE A 20 3.53 14.15 0.70
C ILE A 20 2.43 13.35 0.00
N ARG A 21 1.98 13.82 -1.17
CA ARG A 21 0.97 13.09 -1.94
C ARG A 21 1.47 11.72 -2.35
N ASN A 22 2.72 11.63 -2.79
CA ASN A 22 3.31 10.35 -3.18
C ASN A 22 3.40 9.40 -1.99
N GLN A 23 3.83 9.91 -0.84
CA GLN A 23 3.91 9.10 0.38
C GLN A 23 2.54 8.59 0.79
N THR A 24 1.51 9.42 0.68
CA THR A 24 0.14 9.01 0.98
C THR A 24 -0.30 7.87 0.06
N LYS A 25 0.01 7.96 -1.23
CA LYS A 25 -0.30 6.91 -2.19
C LYS A 25 0.44 5.61 -1.85
N ILE A 26 1.71 5.73 -1.46
CA ILE A 26 2.52 4.56 -1.08
C ILE A 26 1.89 3.86 0.12
N VAL A 27 1.51 4.61 1.16
CA VAL A 27 0.87 4.04 2.35
C VAL A 27 -0.43 3.34 1.98
N ARG A 28 -1.26 3.95 1.14
CA ARG A 28 -2.50 3.32 0.68
C ARG A 28 -2.25 2.04 -0.09
N ASN A 29 -1.22 2.03 -0.94
CA ASN A 29 -0.84 0.84 -1.68
C ASN A 29 -0.37 -0.27 -0.75
N GLU A 30 0.42 0.08 0.25
CA GLU A 30 0.87 -0.90 1.25
C GLU A 30 -0.31 -1.50 2.01
N ASP A 31 -1.29 -0.68 2.40
CA ASP A 31 -2.50 -1.16 3.05
C ASP A 31 -3.26 -2.13 2.15
N ALA A 32 -3.38 -1.81 0.87
CA ALA A 32 -4.05 -2.68 -0.10
C ALA A 32 -3.30 -4.00 -0.25
N ILE A 33 -1.97 -3.95 -0.28
CA ILE A 33 -1.14 -5.15 -0.36
C ILE A 33 -1.36 -6.04 0.86
N VAL A 34 -1.35 -5.46 2.06
CA VAL A 34 -1.57 -6.22 3.30
C VAL A 34 -2.95 -6.87 3.29
N LYS A 35 -3.98 -6.13 2.87
CA LYS A 35 -5.33 -6.69 2.78
C LYS A 35 -5.40 -7.84 1.78
N ASN A 36 -4.73 -7.70 0.65
CA ASN A 36 -4.68 -8.76 -0.35
C ASN A 36 -3.96 -9.99 0.18
N GLN A 37 -2.87 -9.79 0.91
CA GLN A 37 -2.13 -10.89 1.52
C GLN A 37 -3.00 -11.64 2.52
N LYS A 38 -3.79 -10.93 3.32
CA LYS A 38 -4.72 -11.56 4.26
C LYS A 38 -5.74 -12.42 3.52
N LYS A 39 -6.29 -11.92 2.42
CA LYS A 39 -7.25 -12.67 1.60
C LYS A 39 -6.61 -13.92 1.02
N ILE A 40 -5.38 -13.81 0.55
CA ILE A 40 -4.64 -14.95 0.01
C ILE A 40 -4.45 -16.00 1.10
N LEU A 41 -4.04 -15.61 2.29
CA LEU A 41 -3.86 -16.53 3.42
C LEU A 41 -5.18 -17.20 3.81
N GLU A 42 -6.27 -16.44 3.85
CA GLU A 42 -7.59 -17.00 4.13
C GLU A 42 -8.00 -18.01 3.08
N ASN A 43 -7.76 -17.70 1.80
CA ASN A 43 -8.08 -18.61 0.71
C ASN A 43 -7.24 -19.88 0.80
N GLN A 44 -5.95 -19.75 1.13
CA GLN A 44 -5.08 -20.91 1.30
C GLN A 44 -5.56 -21.79 2.44
N THR A 45 -5.98 -21.18 3.55
CA THR A 45 -6.53 -21.92 4.68
C THR A 45 -7.78 -22.69 4.28
N ARG A 46 -8.68 -22.07 3.51
CA ARG A 46 -9.89 -22.71 3.02
C ARG A 46 -9.57 -23.87 2.11
N ILE A 47 -8.61 -23.69 1.22
CA ILE A 47 -8.18 -24.75 0.30
C ILE A 47 -7.62 -25.92 1.08
N LEU A 48 -6.75 -25.65 2.04
CA LEU A 48 -6.17 -26.71 2.88
C LEU A 48 -7.25 -27.44 3.66
N SER A 49 -8.22 -26.71 4.21
CA SER A 49 -9.33 -27.32 4.94
C SER A 49 -10.14 -28.25 4.03
N LYS A 50 -10.42 -27.83 2.81
CA LYS A 50 -11.17 -28.63 1.85
C LYS A 50 -10.41 -29.88 1.44
N LEU A 51 -9.09 -29.77 1.29
CA LEU A 51 -8.25 -30.92 0.96
C LEU A 51 -8.16 -31.89 2.13
N SER A 52 -8.13 -31.38 3.35
CA SER A 52 -8.06 -32.21 4.56
C SER A 52 -9.36 -32.96 4.83
N ILE A 53 -10.51 -32.32 4.61
CA ILE A 53 -11.81 -32.91 4.89
C ILE A 53 -12.03 -34.20 4.11
N PRO A 54 -11.81 -34.26 2.78
CA PRO A 54 -11.97 -35.51 2.05
C PRO A 54 -11.05 -36.61 2.56
N ALA A 55 -9.81 -36.27 2.89
CA ALA A 55 -8.87 -37.25 3.43
C ALA A 55 -9.29 -37.73 4.82
N ALA A 56 -9.76 -36.84 5.67
CA ALA A 56 -10.22 -37.17 7.00
C ALA A 56 -11.53 -37.97 7.00
N GLY A 57 -12.37 -37.73 5.99
CA GLY A 57 -13.65 -38.43 5.86
C GLY A 57 -13.54 -39.88 5.39
N ARG A 58 -12.37 -40.27 4.97
CA ARG A 58 -12.11 -41.64 4.52
C ARG A 58 -11.73 -42.52 5.71
#